data_765270331787913e32ab64d8c0dc890c
#
_entry.id   765270331787913e32ab64d8c0dc890c
#
_cell.length_a   1.000
_cell.length_b   1.000
_cell.length_c   1.000
_cell.angle_alpha   90.00
_cell.angle_beta   90.00
_cell.angle_gamma   90.00
#
_symmetry.space_group_name_H-M   'P 1'
#
loop_
_entity.id
_entity.type
_entity.pdbx_description
1 polymer ?
#
loop_
_entity_poly.entity_id
_entity_poly.type
_entity_poly.pdbx_seq_one_letter_code
_entity_poly.pdbx_strand_id
1 'polypeptide(L)'
;MTRRPVLFVTNLVAPDRVGAFRALHARSEIELALFGGRSHHATGAVLDHGIPSREVDQADVMRLAASGDYRAVVCGTAGRLALPAAWAGARRAGVPFVLWSALWAHPRSAAHVAGAVLLRTLYRDADAVVAYGPHVASFARRNGARRIAIAPQAVDGTFWSARPDGPEWRRGADFAAVFVGRDEPGKGLDVLLDAWSRVRPAPPSAALALVGVDGMPGGVGPQPPASVRNFLSTADVVVVPSRRTSTFREPWGLVVNEAMHAGTPVIATDQVGAAAGGLVRNARNGLVVPSEDPGALAAALRLLRDDPDLRARLGAAAREDVAPYTFRAWAEGFAEVLPLA
;
A
#
# COMPACT_ATOMS: atom_id res chain seq x y z
N MET A 1 10.69 29.45 22.13
CA MET A 1 11.17 29.19 20.76
C MET A 1 10.20 28.18 20.11
N THR A 2 9.52 28.58 19.07
CA THR A 2 8.65 27.66 18.29
C THR A 2 9.52 26.55 17.71
N ARG A 3 9.15 25.29 17.96
CA ARG A 3 9.86 24.12 17.42
C ARG A 3 9.71 24.12 15.91
N ARG A 4 10.81 23.93 15.16
CA ARG A 4 10.74 23.81 13.71
C ARG A 4 10.07 22.49 13.33
N PRO A 5 9.05 22.50 12.43
CA PRO A 5 8.40 21.27 11.99
C PRO A 5 9.33 20.42 11.10
N VAL A 6 8.92 19.22 10.79
CA VAL A 6 9.51 18.38 9.74
C VAL A 6 8.80 18.70 8.42
N LEU A 7 9.55 19.00 7.36
CA LEU A 7 9.00 19.11 6.01
C LEU A 7 8.73 17.70 5.44
N PHE A 8 7.48 17.40 5.13
CA PHE A 8 7.12 16.13 4.48
C PHE A 8 6.68 16.38 3.03
N VAL A 9 7.54 16.04 2.09
CA VAL A 9 7.31 16.25 0.65
C VAL A 9 6.65 15.00 0.05
N THR A 10 5.44 15.17 -0.47
CA THR A 10 4.68 14.09 -1.12
C THR A 10 3.81 14.64 -2.26
N ASN A 11 3.32 13.77 -3.12
CA ASN A 11 2.44 14.21 -4.21
C ASN A 11 1.07 14.69 -3.70
N LEU A 12 0.45 13.93 -2.81
CA LEU A 12 -0.85 14.24 -2.19
C LEU A 12 -1.07 13.36 -0.96
N VAL A 13 -2.06 13.69 -0.16
CA VAL A 13 -2.56 12.83 0.92
C VAL A 13 -3.81 12.10 0.43
N ALA A 14 -3.69 10.81 0.18
CA ALA A 14 -4.83 9.99 -0.19
C ALA A 14 -5.77 9.78 1.02
N PRO A 15 -7.10 9.59 0.81
CA PRO A 15 -8.08 9.44 1.89
C PRO A 15 -7.73 8.39 2.93
N ASP A 16 -7.25 7.25 2.48
CA ASP A 16 -6.81 6.11 3.29
C ASP A 16 -5.54 6.40 4.11
N ARG A 17 -4.82 7.50 3.81
CA ARG A 17 -3.59 7.92 4.48
C ARG A 17 -3.77 9.03 5.50
N VAL A 18 -4.93 9.71 5.51
CA VAL A 18 -5.17 10.86 6.40
C VAL A 18 -4.92 10.51 7.86
N GLY A 19 -5.43 9.37 8.33
CA GLY A 19 -5.23 8.93 9.71
C GLY A 19 -3.75 8.68 10.07
N ALA A 20 -2.97 8.12 9.14
CA ALA A 20 -1.54 7.90 9.33
C ALA A 20 -0.75 9.21 9.42
N PHE A 21 -1.04 10.16 8.52
CA PHE A 21 -0.41 11.49 8.54
C PHE A 21 -0.81 12.31 9.77
N ARG A 22 -2.07 12.23 10.22
CA ARG A 22 -2.50 12.85 11.48
C ARG A 22 -1.75 12.28 12.69
N ALA A 23 -1.60 10.97 12.75
CA ALA A 23 -0.83 10.31 13.82
C ALA A 23 0.65 10.75 13.81
N LEU A 24 1.25 10.90 12.63
CA LEU A 24 2.62 11.41 12.51
C LEU A 24 2.71 12.89 12.90
N HIS A 25 1.76 13.74 12.48
CA HIS A 25 1.72 15.16 12.84
C HIS A 25 1.61 15.36 14.35
N ALA A 26 0.73 14.63 15.01
CA ALA A 26 0.57 14.67 16.46
C ALA A 26 1.85 14.29 17.23
N ARG A 27 2.71 13.45 16.62
CA ARG A 27 3.93 12.94 17.25
C ARG A 27 5.17 13.77 16.89
N SER A 28 5.23 14.30 15.68
CA SER A 28 6.46 14.86 15.09
C SER A 28 6.28 16.23 14.43
N GLU A 29 5.13 16.89 14.62
CA GLU A 29 4.88 18.24 14.06
C GLU A 29 5.37 18.35 12.61
N ILE A 30 4.67 17.76 11.66
CA ILE A 30 4.99 17.85 10.25
C ILE A 30 4.26 18.99 9.55
N GLU A 31 4.86 19.53 8.50
CA GLU A 31 4.23 20.37 7.48
C GLU A 31 4.32 19.65 6.13
N LEU A 32 3.23 19.61 5.39
CA LEU A 32 3.16 18.92 4.11
C LEU A 32 3.49 19.87 2.95
N ALA A 33 4.41 19.48 2.07
CA ALA A 33 4.60 20.07 0.77
C ALA A 33 4.02 19.16 -0.30
N LEU A 34 2.90 19.57 -0.89
CA LEU A 34 2.11 18.77 -1.84
C LEU A 34 2.40 19.24 -3.27
N PHE A 35 3.08 18.41 -4.07
CA PHE A 35 3.45 18.78 -5.43
C PHE A 35 2.44 18.30 -6.49
N GLY A 36 1.29 17.75 -6.08
CA GLY A 36 0.23 17.29 -6.97
C GLY A 36 0.60 16.03 -7.75
N GLY A 37 -0.18 15.77 -8.77
CA GLY A 37 -0.02 14.59 -9.63
C GLY A 37 -1.20 13.64 -9.58
N ARG A 38 -1.16 12.59 -10.39
CA ARG A 38 -2.22 11.58 -10.42
C ARG A 38 -2.17 10.72 -9.16
N SER A 39 -3.25 10.72 -8.39
CA SER A 39 -3.46 9.72 -7.35
C SER A 39 -4.08 8.48 -7.95
N HIS A 40 -3.58 7.34 -7.56
CA HIS A 40 -4.24 6.07 -7.84
C HIS A 40 -5.47 5.84 -6.94
N HIS A 41 -5.65 6.65 -5.89
CA HIS A 41 -6.67 6.46 -4.82
C HIS A 41 -7.54 7.70 -4.58
N ALA A 42 -7.34 8.82 -5.27
CA ALA A 42 -8.13 10.04 -5.04
C ALA A 42 -9.11 10.31 -6.17
N THR A 43 -10.37 10.30 -5.84
CA THR A 43 -11.44 10.96 -6.59
C THR A 43 -11.43 12.45 -6.19
N GLY A 44 -10.64 13.27 -6.87
CA GLY A 44 -10.78 14.74 -7.02
C GLY A 44 -11.12 15.66 -5.84
N ALA A 45 -11.46 15.17 -4.67
CA ALA A 45 -11.81 16.01 -3.52
C ALA A 45 -10.56 16.36 -2.70
N VAL A 46 -10.31 17.66 -2.52
CA VAL A 46 -9.35 18.15 -1.52
C VAL A 46 -9.92 17.78 -0.14
N LEU A 47 -9.35 16.76 0.48
CA LEU A 47 -9.73 16.38 1.84
C LEU A 47 -9.04 17.31 2.82
N ASP A 48 -9.82 17.90 3.72
CA ASP A 48 -9.27 18.54 4.92
C ASP A 48 -8.61 17.47 5.81
N HIS A 49 -7.30 17.39 5.74
CA HIS A 49 -6.51 16.47 6.58
C HIS A 49 -6.11 17.08 7.92
N GLY A 50 -6.39 18.40 8.17
CA GLY A 50 -6.10 19.09 9.43
C GLY A 50 -4.61 19.21 9.77
N ILE A 51 -3.71 19.12 8.79
CA ILE A 51 -2.26 19.22 8.93
C ILE A 51 -1.80 20.47 8.17
N PRO A 52 -0.90 21.31 8.72
CA PRO A 52 -0.33 22.43 7.96
C PRO A 52 0.23 21.94 6.62
N SER A 53 -0.22 22.55 5.53
CA SER A 53 0.18 22.13 4.19
C SER A 53 0.27 23.31 3.23
N ARG A 54 1.10 23.12 2.20
CA ARG A 54 1.19 24.03 1.06
C ARG A 54 1.30 23.26 -0.25
N GLU A 55 0.70 23.80 -1.28
CA GLU A 55 0.95 23.33 -2.64
C GLU A 55 2.27 23.91 -3.15
N VAL A 56 3.05 23.10 -3.84
CA VAL A 56 4.37 23.48 -4.36
C VAL A 56 4.60 22.87 -5.72
N ASP A 57 5.30 23.59 -6.58
CA ASP A 57 5.85 22.97 -7.78
C ASP A 57 7.08 22.13 -7.42
N GLN A 58 7.31 21.02 -8.14
CA GLN A 58 8.48 20.16 -7.89
C GLN A 58 9.81 20.91 -7.99
N ALA A 59 9.87 21.96 -8.83
CA ALA A 59 11.05 22.81 -8.97
C ALA A 59 11.33 23.66 -7.71
N ASP A 60 10.29 24.04 -6.98
CA ASP A 60 10.41 24.88 -5.78
C ASP A 60 10.73 24.10 -4.50
N VAL A 61 10.62 22.77 -4.54
CA VAL A 61 10.89 21.90 -3.37
C VAL A 61 12.30 22.12 -2.83
N MET A 62 13.30 22.31 -3.68
CA MET A 62 14.67 22.56 -3.23
C MET A 62 14.78 23.84 -2.42
N ARG A 63 14.16 24.95 -2.89
CA ARG A 63 14.17 26.24 -2.20
C ARG A 63 13.47 26.15 -0.84
N LEU A 64 12.32 25.47 -0.81
CA LEU A 64 11.57 25.25 0.42
C LEU A 64 12.36 24.40 1.42
N ALA A 65 12.93 23.28 1.01
CA ALA A 65 13.73 22.41 1.87
C ALA A 65 15.02 23.10 2.37
N ALA A 66 15.52 24.11 1.64
CA ALA A 66 16.71 24.88 2.00
C ALA A 66 16.43 26.13 2.82
N SER A 67 15.16 26.45 3.16
CA SER A 67 14.79 27.71 3.82
C SER A 67 15.35 27.88 5.24
N GLY A 68 15.67 26.77 5.92
CA GLY A 68 16.07 26.77 7.32
C GLY A 68 14.90 26.72 8.31
N ASP A 69 13.65 26.66 7.83
CA ASP A 69 12.45 26.64 8.68
C ASP A 69 12.13 25.24 9.23
N TYR A 70 12.82 24.22 8.74
CA TYR A 70 12.57 22.82 9.06
C TYR A 70 13.74 22.18 9.80
N ARG A 71 13.45 21.23 10.72
CA ARG A 71 14.47 20.44 11.43
C ARG A 71 14.88 19.17 10.73
N ALA A 72 14.08 18.70 9.77
CA ALA A 72 14.37 17.57 8.89
C ALA A 72 13.49 17.65 7.64
N VAL A 73 13.89 16.93 6.59
CA VAL A 73 13.13 16.80 5.35
C VAL A 73 12.84 15.32 5.09
N VAL A 74 11.58 14.95 4.93
CA VAL A 74 11.14 13.62 4.47
C VAL A 74 10.64 13.75 3.04
N CYS A 75 11.05 12.84 2.15
CA CYS A 75 10.50 12.78 0.80
C CYS A 75 10.22 11.36 0.37
N GLY A 76 9.05 11.15 -0.25
CA GLY A 76 8.68 9.89 -0.87
C GLY A 76 9.41 9.65 -2.19
N THR A 77 9.39 8.40 -2.68
CA THR A 77 9.97 8.04 -3.98
C THR A 77 9.12 8.47 -5.18
N ALA A 78 8.02 9.18 -4.96
CA ALA A 78 7.21 9.81 -5.99
C ALA A 78 7.84 11.14 -6.44
N GLY A 79 7.61 11.52 -7.70
CA GLY A 79 8.10 12.79 -8.25
C GLY A 79 9.52 12.70 -8.82
N ARG A 80 9.66 13.05 -10.11
CA ARG A 80 10.97 12.97 -10.79
C ARG A 80 11.96 14.03 -10.32
N LEU A 81 11.48 15.23 -10.01
CA LEU A 81 12.28 16.37 -9.58
C LEU A 81 12.18 16.58 -8.05
N ALA A 82 11.02 16.33 -7.45
CA ALA A 82 10.79 16.59 -6.03
C ALA A 82 11.76 15.83 -5.12
N LEU A 83 12.06 14.56 -5.42
CA LEU A 83 12.96 13.75 -4.60
C LEU A 83 14.41 14.26 -4.61
N PRO A 84 15.10 14.45 -5.76
CA PRO A 84 16.45 15.02 -5.75
C PRO A 84 16.47 16.48 -5.24
N ALA A 85 15.41 17.26 -5.47
CA ALA A 85 15.29 18.62 -4.97
C ALA A 85 15.18 18.66 -3.44
N ALA A 86 14.38 17.79 -2.83
CA ALA A 86 14.25 17.67 -1.38
C ALA A 86 15.58 17.28 -0.72
N TRP A 87 16.28 16.29 -1.31
CA TRP A 87 17.61 15.89 -0.85
C TRP A 87 18.63 17.03 -0.94
N ALA A 88 18.73 17.71 -2.08
CA ALA A 88 19.68 18.82 -2.26
C ALA A 88 19.36 20.00 -1.30
N GLY A 89 18.06 20.31 -1.12
CA GLY A 89 17.63 21.35 -0.20
C GLY A 89 17.98 21.02 1.26
N ALA A 90 17.74 19.79 1.70
CA ALA A 90 18.10 19.34 3.05
C ALA A 90 19.62 19.41 3.29
N ARG A 91 20.43 18.99 2.32
CA ARG A 91 21.91 19.12 2.38
C ARG A 91 22.36 20.56 2.47
N ARG A 92 21.72 21.46 1.70
CA ARG A 92 22.02 22.91 1.75
C ARG A 92 21.66 23.54 3.10
N ALA A 93 20.56 23.12 3.71
CA ALA A 93 20.12 23.58 5.01
C ALA A 93 20.89 22.93 6.18
N GLY A 94 21.69 21.89 5.94
CA GLY A 94 22.39 21.14 6.98
C GLY A 94 21.45 20.33 7.90
N VAL A 95 20.28 19.93 7.40
CA VAL A 95 19.30 19.16 8.16
C VAL A 95 19.20 17.71 7.65
N PRO A 96 18.79 16.75 8.51
CA PRO A 96 18.62 15.37 8.10
C PRO A 96 17.64 15.19 6.94
N PHE A 97 18.02 14.35 5.98
CA PHE A 97 17.16 13.89 4.88
C PHE A 97 16.72 12.45 5.12
N VAL A 98 15.42 12.22 5.15
CA VAL A 98 14.79 10.90 5.34
C VAL A 98 14.08 10.49 4.05
N LEU A 99 14.48 9.37 3.47
CA LEU A 99 13.86 8.83 2.27
C LEU A 99 12.71 7.88 2.66
N TRP A 100 11.48 8.19 2.28
CA TRP A 100 10.34 7.30 2.43
C TRP A 100 10.20 6.41 1.18
N SER A 101 10.45 5.11 1.32
CA SER A 101 10.54 4.19 0.19
C SER A 101 9.46 3.12 0.19
N ALA A 102 8.87 2.93 -0.99
CA ALA A 102 7.98 1.83 -1.35
C ALA A 102 8.63 0.83 -2.33
N LEU A 103 9.84 1.12 -2.82
CA LEU A 103 10.51 0.33 -3.85
C LEU A 103 11.18 -0.91 -3.26
N TRP A 104 10.97 -2.05 -3.89
CA TRP A 104 11.62 -3.32 -3.56
C TRP A 104 12.20 -4.05 -4.79
N ALA A 105 12.11 -3.40 -5.95
CA ALA A 105 12.82 -3.76 -7.17
C ALA A 105 13.04 -2.50 -8.02
N HIS A 106 14.11 -2.49 -8.81
CA HIS A 106 14.28 -1.45 -9.81
C HIS A 106 13.28 -1.66 -10.95
N PRO A 107 12.54 -0.59 -11.37
CA PRO A 107 11.83 -0.62 -12.64
C PRO A 107 12.82 -0.85 -13.81
N ARG A 108 12.37 -1.55 -14.84
CA ARG A 108 13.23 -2.00 -15.94
C ARG A 108 13.14 -1.14 -17.22
N SER A 109 12.46 0.02 -17.18
CA SER A 109 12.44 0.89 -18.35
C SER A 109 13.76 1.63 -18.51
N ALA A 110 14.11 2.03 -19.73
CA ALA A 110 15.36 2.74 -20.04
C ALA A 110 15.57 4.00 -19.19
N ALA A 111 14.49 4.78 -18.96
CA ALA A 111 14.54 5.98 -18.11
C ALA A 111 14.86 5.65 -16.63
N HIS A 112 14.39 4.50 -16.13
CA HIS A 112 14.68 4.07 -14.76
C HIS A 112 16.08 3.48 -14.62
N VAL A 113 16.61 2.85 -15.67
CA VAL A 113 18.00 2.39 -15.70
C VAL A 113 18.94 3.59 -15.62
N ALA A 114 18.69 4.65 -16.39
CA ALA A 114 19.46 5.89 -16.32
C ALA A 114 19.37 6.56 -14.93
N GLY A 115 18.19 6.53 -14.30
CA GLY A 115 17.97 7.07 -12.94
C GLY A 115 18.50 6.20 -11.80
N ALA A 116 18.91 4.95 -12.07
CA ALA A 116 19.29 4.01 -11.02
C ALA A 116 20.54 4.44 -10.22
N VAL A 117 21.48 5.13 -10.87
CA VAL A 117 22.68 5.67 -10.21
C VAL A 117 22.30 6.75 -9.19
N LEU A 118 21.45 7.71 -9.61
CA LEU A 118 20.94 8.74 -8.71
C LEU A 118 20.17 8.13 -7.55
N LEU A 119 19.26 7.18 -7.82
CA LEU A 119 18.50 6.51 -6.79
C LEU A 119 19.38 5.78 -5.77
N ARG A 120 20.44 5.08 -6.24
CA ARG A 120 21.41 4.45 -5.35
C ARG A 120 22.18 5.47 -4.52
N THR A 121 22.55 6.63 -5.10
CA THR A 121 23.17 7.72 -4.35
C THR A 121 22.24 8.23 -3.25
N LEU A 122 20.95 8.44 -3.54
CA LEU A 122 19.95 8.87 -2.56
C LEU A 122 19.78 7.87 -1.41
N TYR A 123 19.75 6.55 -1.69
CA TYR A 123 19.69 5.54 -0.63
C TYR A 123 20.93 5.55 0.26
N ARG A 124 22.12 5.69 -0.33
CA ARG A 124 23.40 5.69 0.41
C ARG A 124 23.59 6.95 1.23
N ASP A 125 23.11 8.08 0.72
CA ASP A 125 23.36 9.41 1.29
C ASP A 125 22.23 9.90 2.21
N ALA A 126 21.07 9.25 2.19
CA ALA A 126 20.00 9.54 3.14
C ALA A 126 20.44 9.25 4.59
N ASP A 127 20.12 10.15 5.51
CA ASP A 127 20.41 9.98 6.93
C ASP A 127 19.62 8.81 7.53
N ALA A 128 18.42 8.54 6.96
CA ALA A 128 17.65 7.33 7.21
C ALA A 128 16.72 7.02 6.03
N VAL A 129 16.31 5.77 5.96
CA VAL A 129 15.26 5.28 5.05
C VAL A 129 14.10 4.74 5.87
N VAL A 130 12.89 5.22 5.60
CA VAL A 130 11.66 4.64 6.15
C VAL A 130 11.04 3.74 5.08
N ALA A 131 10.97 2.45 5.37
CA ALA A 131 10.54 1.41 4.45
C ALA A 131 9.10 0.96 4.74
N TYR A 132 8.35 0.58 3.70
CA TYR A 132 6.99 0.02 3.83
C TYR A 132 6.95 -1.32 4.58
N GLY A 133 8.06 -2.06 4.56
CA GLY A 133 8.16 -3.35 5.20
C GLY A 133 9.53 -4.00 4.97
N PRO A 134 9.76 -5.23 5.50
CA PRO A 134 11.05 -5.93 5.41
C PRO A 134 11.59 -6.11 3.98
N HIS A 135 10.71 -6.34 3.00
CA HIS A 135 11.08 -6.49 1.58
C HIS A 135 11.67 -5.19 1.01
N VAL A 136 11.09 -4.03 1.36
CA VAL A 136 11.63 -2.71 0.98
C VAL A 136 12.91 -2.40 1.74
N ALA A 137 12.97 -2.72 3.05
CA ALA A 137 14.18 -2.56 3.86
C ALA A 137 15.36 -3.35 3.29
N SER A 138 15.12 -4.59 2.85
CA SER A 138 16.13 -5.42 2.20
C SER A 138 16.62 -4.80 0.87
N PHE A 139 15.71 -4.22 0.09
CA PHE A 139 16.08 -3.50 -1.13
C PHE A 139 16.89 -2.24 -0.80
N ALA A 140 16.48 -1.45 0.18
CA ALA A 140 17.20 -0.25 0.62
C ALA A 140 18.64 -0.57 1.07
N ARG A 141 18.84 -1.65 1.86
CA ARG A 141 20.19 -2.11 2.27
C ARG A 141 21.07 -2.44 1.07
N ARG A 142 20.55 -3.19 0.09
CA ARG A 142 21.27 -3.52 -1.16
C ARG A 142 21.66 -2.28 -1.99
N ASN A 143 20.93 -1.18 -1.81
CA ASN A 143 21.22 0.10 -2.46
C ASN A 143 22.06 1.05 -1.58
N GLY A 144 22.57 0.59 -0.43
CA GLY A 144 23.53 1.31 0.41
C GLY A 144 22.94 2.10 1.58
N ALA A 145 21.62 1.95 1.88
CA ALA A 145 21.04 2.57 3.06
C ALA A 145 21.64 2.01 4.35
N ARG A 146 22.03 2.89 5.28
CA ARG A 146 22.72 2.54 6.53
C ARG A 146 21.78 2.45 7.72
N ARG A 147 20.85 3.40 7.84
CA ARG A 147 19.84 3.48 8.88
C ARG A 147 18.47 3.27 8.26
N ILE A 148 17.73 2.26 8.72
CA ILE A 148 16.44 1.90 8.14
C ILE A 148 15.46 1.63 9.27
N ALA A 149 14.32 2.34 9.25
CA ALA A 149 13.14 2.04 10.05
C ALA A 149 12.02 1.46 9.16
N ILE A 150 11.08 0.77 9.77
CA ILE A 150 9.89 0.27 9.08
C ILE A 150 8.67 1.02 9.59
N ALA A 151 7.96 1.70 8.67
CA ALA A 151 6.63 2.22 8.89
C ALA A 151 5.62 1.27 8.22
N PRO A 152 5.01 0.34 8.97
CA PRO A 152 4.15 -0.69 8.41
C PRO A 152 2.93 -0.05 7.77
N GLN A 153 2.54 -0.54 6.59
CA GLN A 153 1.38 0.02 5.91
C GLN A 153 0.11 -0.31 6.67
N ALA A 154 -0.73 0.69 6.91
CA ALA A 154 -1.87 0.61 7.80
C ALA A 154 -3.13 1.21 7.16
N VAL A 155 -4.27 0.75 7.62
CA VAL A 155 -5.60 1.28 7.33
C VAL A 155 -6.34 1.54 8.65
N ASP A 156 -7.52 2.15 8.60
CA ASP A 156 -8.38 2.28 9.78
C ASP A 156 -8.97 0.91 10.17
N GLY A 157 -8.30 0.23 11.09
CA GLY A 157 -8.72 -1.10 11.55
C GLY A 157 -10.13 -1.10 12.17
N THR A 158 -10.54 -0.02 12.82
CA THR A 158 -11.90 0.09 13.39
C THR A 158 -12.95 0.12 12.28
N PHE A 159 -12.70 0.93 11.26
CA PHE A 159 -13.61 1.00 10.10
C PHE A 159 -13.69 -0.35 9.37
N TRP A 160 -12.56 -0.99 9.08
CA TRP A 160 -12.54 -2.21 8.28
C TRP A 160 -13.00 -3.46 9.04
N SER A 161 -12.92 -3.48 10.38
CA SER A 161 -13.46 -4.58 11.20
C SER A 161 -14.93 -4.44 11.55
N ALA A 162 -15.57 -3.32 11.24
CA ALA A 162 -16.98 -3.12 11.52
C ALA A 162 -17.86 -4.05 10.68
N ARG A 163 -19.05 -4.38 11.22
CA ARG A 163 -20.02 -5.21 10.51
C ARG A 163 -20.47 -4.53 9.21
N PRO A 164 -20.76 -5.32 8.16
CA PRO A 164 -21.21 -4.77 6.90
C PRO A 164 -22.60 -4.14 7.03
N ASP A 165 -22.83 -3.03 6.30
CA ASP A 165 -24.06 -2.25 6.29
C ASP A 165 -24.75 -2.29 4.90
N GLY A 166 -24.57 -3.33 4.13
CA GLY A 166 -25.07 -3.35 2.76
C GLY A 166 -25.80 -4.65 2.40
N PRO A 167 -26.52 -4.64 1.27
CA PRO A 167 -27.16 -5.83 0.76
C PRO A 167 -26.13 -6.90 0.43
N GLU A 168 -26.54 -8.14 0.56
CA GLU A 168 -25.72 -9.28 0.20
C GLU A 168 -25.52 -9.33 -1.32
N TRP A 169 -24.28 -9.14 -1.78
CA TRP A 169 -23.91 -9.19 -3.19
C TRP A 169 -23.73 -10.63 -3.72
N ARG A 170 -23.59 -11.60 -2.80
CA ARG A 170 -23.33 -13.03 -3.11
C ARG A 170 -24.47 -13.72 -3.87
N ARG A 171 -25.69 -13.16 -3.81
CA ARG A 171 -26.90 -13.70 -4.48
C ARG A 171 -27.14 -15.20 -4.19
N GLY A 172 -26.89 -15.62 -2.95
CA GLY A 172 -27.06 -17.00 -2.52
C GLY A 172 -25.93 -17.95 -2.96
N ALA A 173 -24.78 -17.45 -3.41
CA ALA A 173 -23.63 -18.28 -3.74
C ALA A 173 -23.02 -18.93 -2.48
N ASP A 174 -22.68 -20.22 -2.56
CA ASP A 174 -22.03 -20.99 -1.50
C ASP A 174 -20.58 -20.55 -1.28
N PHE A 175 -19.91 -20.10 -2.34
CA PHE A 175 -18.55 -19.60 -2.32
C PHE A 175 -18.42 -18.27 -3.07
N ALA A 176 -17.79 -17.28 -2.44
CA ALA A 176 -17.69 -15.94 -2.98
C ALA A 176 -16.26 -15.39 -2.87
N ALA A 177 -15.69 -15.03 -4.01
CA ALA A 177 -14.37 -14.41 -4.11
C ALA A 177 -14.49 -12.93 -4.51
N VAL A 178 -13.58 -12.09 -3.99
CA VAL A 178 -13.52 -10.66 -4.31
C VAL A 178 -12.14 -10.28 -4.79
N PHE A 179 -12.10 -9.50 -5.85
CA PHE A 179 -10.96 -8.72 -6.28
C PHE A 179 -11.26 -7.24 -6.06
N VAL A 180 -10.31 -6.47 -5.53
CA VAL A 180 -10.41 -5.01 -5.41
C VAL A 180 -9.22 -4.37 -6.09
N GLY A 181 -9.48 -3.63 -7.15
CA GLY A 181 -8.43 -2.98 -7.93
C GLY A 181 -8.93 -2.50 -9.27
N ARG A 182 -8.06 -1.82 -10.02
CA ARG A 182 -8.34 -1.38 -11.38
C ARG A 182 -7.92 -2.46 -12.38
N ASP A 183 -8.52 -2.43 -13.55
CA ASP A 183 -8.05 -3.25 -14.68
C ASP A 183 -6.75 -2.66 -15.24
N GLU A 184 -5.64 -3.02 -14.61
CA GLU A 184 -4.29 -2.64 -15.01
C GLU A 184 -3.40 -3.88 -15.10
N PRO A 185 -2.46 -3.95 -16.06
CA PRO A 185 -1.63 -5.14 -16.28
C PRO A 185 -0.92 -5.65 -15.02
N GLY A 186 -0.50 -4.73 -14.12
CA GLY A 186 0.16 -5.08 -12.87
C GLY A 186 -0.74 -5.72 -11.82
N LYS A 187 -2.07 -5.61 -11.97
CA LYS A 187 -3.04 -6.17 -11.02
C LYS A 187 -3.39 -7.63 -11.29
N GLY A 188 -3.05 -8.18 -12.46
CA GLY A 188 -3.19 -9.60 -12.78
C GLY A 188 -4.64 -10.09 -12.89
N LEU A 189 -5.56 -9.20 -13.30
CA LEU A 189 -6.98 -9.54 -13.44
C LEU A 189 -7.19 -10.68 -14.44
N ASP A 190 -6.45 -10.69 -15.53
CA ASP A 190 -6.46 -11.76 -16.56
C ASP A 190 -6.10 -13.13 -15.96
N VAL A 191 -5.11 -13.20 -15.08
CA VAL A 191 -4.70 -14.42 -14.36
C VAL A 191 -5.81 -14.89 -13.43
N LEU A 192 -6.49 -13.97 -12.73
CA LEU A 192 -7.63 -14.30 -11.88
C LEU A 192 -8.80 -14.84 -12.68
N LEU A 193 -9.15 -14.22 -13.80
CA LEU A 193 -10.27 -14.66 -14.64
C LEU A 193 -10.01 -16.05 -15.24
N ASP A 194 -8.79 -16.33 -15.69
CA ASP A 194 -8.40 -17.66 -16.15
C ASP A 194 -8.48 -18.68 -14.98
N ALA A 195 -7.91 -18.38 -13.81
CA ALA A 195 -8.03 -19.25 -12.64
C ALA A 195 -9.49 -19.50 -12.23
N TRP A 196 -10.31 -18.45 -12.21
CA TRP A 196 -11.73 -18.55 -11.87
C TRP A 196 -12.51 -19.42 -12.84
N SER A 197 -12.22 -19.34 -14.13
CA SER A 197 -12.86 -20.19 -15.15
C SER A 197 -12.64 -21.70 -14.91
N ARG A 198 -11.53 -22.05 -14.25
CA ARG A 198 -11.15 -23.43 -13.91
C ARG A 198 -11.77 -23.94 -12.60
N VAL A 199 -12.28 -23.03 -11.78
CA VAL A 199 -12.74 -23.33 -10.40
C VAL A 199 -14.24 -23.33 -10.27
N ARG A 200 -14.92 -22.38 -10.96
CA ARG A 200 -16.34 -22.15 -10.73
C ARG A 200 -17.15 -23.43 -10.95
N PRO A 201 -17.92 -23.89 -9.96
CA PRO A 201 -19.02 -24.79 -10.21
C PRO A 201 -20.08 -24.06 -11.04
N ALA A 202 -21.03 -24.79 -11.61
CA ALA A 202 -22.16 -24.18 -12.32
C ALA A 202 -22.90 -23.19 -11.39
N PRO A 203 -23.30 -22.00 -11.88
CA PRO A 203 -24.12 -21.07 -11.08
C PRO A 203 -25.36 -21.77 -10.51
N PRO A 204 -25.84 -21.43 -9.28
CA PRO A 204 -25.50 -20.23 -8.50
C PRO A 204 -24.39 -20.42 -7.45
N SER A 205 -23.73 -21.57 -7.38
CA SER A 205 -22.89 -21.97 -6.24
C SER A 205 -21.60 -21.19 -6.04
N ALA A 206 -21.19 -20.32 -6.99
CA ALA A 206 -20.05 -19.45 -6.79
C ALA A 206 -20.21 -18.07 -7.42
N ALA A 207 -19.73 -17.02 -6.71
CA ALA A 207 -19.73 -15.63 -7.14
C ALA A 207 -18.33 -15.04 -7.13
N LEU A 208 -18.02 -14.21 -8.14
CA LEU A 208 -16.82 -13.37 -8.19
C LEU A 208 -17.23 -11.91 -8.34
N ALA A 209 -16.81 -11.05 -7.41
CA ALA A 209 -16.96 -9.61 -7.54
C ALA A 209 -15.63 -8.96 -7.91
N LEU A 210 -15.66 -8.08 -8.90
CA LEU A 210 -14.51 -7.31 -9.40
C LEU A 210 -14.75 -5.83 -9.08
N VAL A 211 -14.36 -5.43 -7.88
CA VAL A 211 -14.55 -4.07 -7.37
C VAL A 211 -13.51 -3.14 -7.97
N GLY A 212 -13.95 -2.06 -8.62
CA GLY A 212 -13.10 -1.12 -9.33
C GLY A 212 -12.89 -1.46 -10.81
N VAL A 213 -13.65 -2.43 -11.33
CA VAL A 213 -13.63 -2.87 -12.73
C VAL A 213 -15.02 -2.72 -13.33
N ASP A 214 -15.10 -2.16 -14.53
CA ASP A 214 -16.34 -1.96 -15.28
C ASP A 214 -16.40 -2.84 -16.53
N GLY A 215 -17.60 -3.03 -17.08
CA GLY A 215 -17.81 -3.54 -18.43
C GLY A 215 -17.57 -5.05 -18.60
N MET A 216 -17.43 -5.82 -17.54
CA MET A 216 -17.30 -7.29 -17.64
C MET A 216 -18.15 -8.02 -16.57
N PRO A 217 -18.42 -9.31 -16.77
CA PRO A 217 -19.16 -10.09 -15.78
C PRO A 217 -18.49 -10.08 -14.40
N GLY A 218 -19.27 -9.75 -13.36
CA GLY A 218 -18.77 -9.57 -11.99
C GLY A 218 -18.19 -8.20 -11.69
N GLY A 219 -18.01 -7.34 -12.69
CA GLY A 219 -17.57 -5.96 -12.52
C GLY A 219 -18.66 -5.10 -11.86
N VAL A 220 -18.26 -4.32 -10.86
CA VAL A 220 -19.17 -3.43 -10.11
C VAL A 220 -18.69 -1.98 -10.09
N GLY A 221 -17.64 -1.67 -10.86
CA GLY A 221 -17.04 -0.34 -10.94
C GLY A 221 -16.40 0.15 -9.64
N PRO A 222 -15.93 1.40 -9.63
CA PRO A 222 -15.40 2.03 -8.43
C PRO A 222 -16.48 2.13 -7.35
N GLN A 223 -16.13 1.77 -6.12
CA GLN A 223 -17.05 1.76 -4.98
C GLN A 223 -16.53 2.63 -3.83
N PRO A 224 -17.42 3.28 -3.07
CA PRO A 224 -17.02 3.98 -1.86
C PRO A 224 -16.52 2.98 -0.78
N PRO A 225 -15.66 3.42 0.16
CA PRO A 225 -15.06 2.53 1.16
C PRO A 225 -16.05 1.66 1.95
N ALA A 226 -17.23 2.19 2.27
CA ALA A 226 -18.27 1.41 2.97
C ALA A 226 -18.78 0.23 2.13
N SER A 227 -18.97 0.43 0.83
CA SER A 227 -19.36 -0.65 -0.09
C SER A 227 -18.21 -1.66 -0.25
N VAL A 228 -16.95 -1.20 -0.40
CA VAL A 228 -15.77 -2.09 -0.44
C VAL A 228 -15.72 -2.96 0.82
N ARG A 229 -15.91 -2.36 2.00
CA ARG A 229 -15.98 -3.09 3.28
C ARG A 229 -17.05 -4.18 3.26
N ASN A 230 -18.26 -3.90 2.71
CA ASN A 230 -19.30 -4.90 2.57
C ASN A 230 -18.85 -6.08 1.69
N PHE A 231 -18.22 -5.81 0.52
CA PHE A 231 -17.67 -6.87 -0.31
C PHE A 231 -16.63 -7.70 0.42
N LEU A 232 -15.67 -7.07 1.09
CA LEU A 232 -14.57 -7.75 1.78
C LEU A 232 -15.07 -8.61 2.94
N SER A 233 -15.95 -8.06 3.80
CA SER A 233 -16.42 -8.73 5.04
C SER A 233 -17.40 -9.87 4.80
N THR A 234 -18.04 -9.92 3.64
CA THR A 234 -18.99 -10.98 3.27
C THR A 234 -18.42 -11.98 2.26
N ALA A 235 -17.21 -11.78 1.78
CA ALA A 235 -16.52 -12.73 0.92
C ALA A 235 -15.94 -13.92 1.70
N ASP A 236 -15.78 -15.05 1.02
CA ASP A 236 -15.03 -16.22 1.52
C ASP A 236 -13.53 -16.07 1.33
N VAL A 237 -13.11 -15.26 0.34
CA VAL A 237 -11.71 -14.99 0.04
C VAL A 237 -11.55 -13.70 -0.74
N VAL A 238 -10.47 -12.97 -0.43
CA VAL A 238 -10.01 -11.83 -1.23
C VAL A 238 -8.80 -12.26 -2.04
N VAL A 239 -8.80 -11.98 -3.35
CA VAL A 239 -7.70 -12.36 -4.25
C VAL A 239 -6.92 -11.13 -4.69
N VAL A 240 -5.61 -11.16 -4.49
CA VAL A 240 -4.68 -10.09 -4.89
C VAL A 240 -3.64 -10.69 -5.85
N PRO A 241 -3.99 -10.84 -7.14
CA PRO A 241 -3.21 -11.60 -8.12
C PRO A 241 -2.12 -10.75 -8.80
N SER A 242 -1.65 -9.69 -8.13
CA SER A 242 -0.70 -8.73 -8.70
C SER A 242 0.55 -9.42 -9.24
N ARG A 243 1.06 -8.90 -10.35
CA ARG A 243 2.27 -9.38 -11.02
C ARG A 243 3.28 -8.26 -11.24
N ARG A 244 4.51 -8.63 -11.52
CA ARG A 244 5.55 -7.68 -11.88
C ARG A 244 5.43 -7.31 -13.35
N THR A 245 5.45 -6.01 -13.65
CA THR A 245 5.64 -5.49 -15.02
C THR A 245 7.01 -4.82 -15.15
N SER A 246 7.30 -4.25 -16.31
CA SER A 246 8.55 -3.48 -16.52
C SER A 246 8.66 -2.24 -15.61
N THR A 247 7.53 -1.64 -15.23
CA THR A 247 7.49 -0.39 -14.47
C THR A 247 6.82 -0.49 -13.11
N PHE A 248 6.11 -1.59 -12.84
CA PHE A 248 5.30 -1.77 -11.64
C PHE A 248 5.63 -3.08 -10.92
N ARG A 249 5.69 -3.03 -9.63
CA ARG A 249 5.61 -4.14 -8.71
C ARG A 249 4.82 -3.68 -7.50
N GLU A 250 3.80 -4.43 -7.06
CA GLU A 250 2.90 -4.00 -6.00
C GLU A 250 3.66 -3.63 -4.72
N PRO A 251 3.68 -2.36 -4.32
CA PRO A 251 4.50 -1.95 -3.16
C PRO A 251 4.03 -2.58 -1.86
N TRP A 252 2.69 -2.75 -1.71
CA TRP A 252 2.09 -3.36 -0.54
C TRP A 252 0.80 -4.12 -0.85
N GLY A 253 -0.23 -3.43 -1.38
CA GLY A 253 -1.59 -3.93 -1.55
C GLY A 253 -2.41 -3.71 -0.29
N LEU A 254 -2.88 -2.47 -0.05
CA LEU A 254 -3.63 -2.10 1.17
C LEU A 254 -4.91 -2.91 1.37
N VAL A 255 -5.52 -3.38 0.29
CA VAL A 255 -6.67 -4.28 0.34
C VAL A 255 -6.40 -5.55 1.16
N VAL A 256 -5.14 -5.96 1.29
CA VAL A 256 -4.75 -7.07 2.19
C VAL A 256 -5.04 -6.71 3.64
N ASN A 257 -4.62 -5.52 4.10
CA ASN A 257 -4.93 -5.06 5.46
C ASN A 257 -6.44 -4.95 5.67
N GLU A 258 -7.16 -4.40 4.71
CA GLU A 258 -8.62 -4.23 4.74
C GLU A 258 -9.34 -5.57 4.89
N ALA A 259 -8.99 -6.55 4.05
CA ALA A 259 -9.53 -7.90 4.10
C ALA A 259 -9.20 -8.62 5.41
N MET A 260 -7.97 -8.50 5.90
CA MET A 260 -7.52 -9.14 7.13
C MET A 260 -8.22 -8.55 8.36
N HIS A 261 -8.45 -7.22 8.40
CA HIS A 261 -9.27 -6.59 9.45
C HIS A 261 -10.73 -7.07 9.39
N ALA A 262 -11.29 -7.27 8.21
CA ALA A 262 -12.60 -7.88 8.04
C ALA A 262 -12.63 -9.37 8.47
N GLY A 263 -11.48 -10.02 8.63
CA GLY A 263 -11.33 -11.43 8.94
C GLY A 263 -11.52 -12.34 7.75
N THR A 264 -11.36 -11.81 6.56
CA THR A 264 -11.45 -12.56 5.31
C THR A 264 -10.06 -13.00 4.89
N PRO A 265 -9.83 -14.31 4.65
CA PRO A 265 -8.55 -14.82 4.21
C PRO A 265 -8.19 -14.26 2.83
N VAL A 266 -6.88 -14.11 2.60
CA VAL A 266 -6.35 -13.54 1.35
C VAL A 266 -5.59 -14.61 0.59
N ILE A 267 -5.79 -14.69 -0.74
CA ILE A 267 -4.85 -15.31 -1.66
C ILE A 267 -4.05 -14.19 -2.32
N ALA A 268 -2.76 -14.12 -2.07
CA ALA A 268 -1.86 -13.13 -2.67
C ALA A 268 -0.78 -13.81 -3.50
N THR A 269 -0.28 -13.13 -4.52
CA THR A 269 0.91 -13.61 -5.21
C THR A 269 2.19 -13.22 -4.46
N ASP A 270 3.31 -13.87 -4.79
CA ASP A 270 4.66 -13.52 -4.34
C ASP A 270 5.13 -12.11 -4.82
N GLN A 271 4.36 -11.46 -5.70
CA GLN A 271 4.62 -10.11 -6.20
C GLN A 271 3.85 -9.02 -5.43
N VAL A 272 3.08 -9.38 -4.42
CA VAL A 272 2.38 -8.46 -3.52
C VAL A 272 3.28 -8.11 -2.34
N GLY A 273 3.47 -6.80 -2.09
CA GLY A 273 4.35 -6.33 -1.00
C GLY A 273 3.93 -6.82 0.39
N ALA A 274 2.63 -6.96 0.66
CA ALA A 274 2.14 -7.51 1.93
C ALA A 274 2.53 -8.98 2.13
N ALA A 275 2.62 -9.78 1.06
CA ALA A 275 3.12 -11.15 1.12
C ALA A 275 4.66 -11.17 1.25
N ALA A 276 5.37 -10.46 0.38
CA ALA A 276 6.83 -10.38 0.44
C ALA A 276 7.36 -9.73 1.74
N GLY A 277 6.56 -8.87 2.37
CA GLY A 277 6.84 -8.19 3.63
C GLY A 277 6.44 -8.98 4.88
N GLY A 278 5.80 -10.16 4.70
CA GLY A 278 5.49 -11.10 5.78
C GLY A 278 4.17 -10.83 6.52
N LEU A 279 3.30 -9.93 6.02
CA LEU A 279 1.95 -9.81 6.56
C LEU A 279 1.11 -11.03 6.15
N VAL A 280 1.06 -11.36 4.85
CA VAL A 280 0.43 -12.61 4.42
C VAL A 280 1.44 -13.74 4.56
N ARG A 281 1.11 -14.71 5.41
CA ARG A 281 1.92 -15.91 5.68
C ARG A 281 1.18 -17.15 5.18
N ASN A 282 1.81 -17.85 4.21
CA ASN A 282 1.21 -19.01 3.57
C ASN A 282 0.72 -20.05 4.58
N ALA A 283 -0.50 -20.54 4.41
CA ALA A 283 -1.20 -21.51 5.25
C ALA A 283 -1.42 -21.12 6.71
N ARG A 284 -1.03 -19.89 7.14
CA ARG A 284 -1.30 -19.36 8.48
C ARG A 284 -2.50 -18.40 8.51
N ASN A 285 -2.45 -17.34 7.70
CA ASN A 285 -3.45 -16.28 7.67
C ASN A 285 -3.92 -15.93 6.24
N GLY A 286 -3.51 -16.71 5.28
CA GLY A 286 -3.82 -16.62 3.87
C GLY A 286 -3.03 -17.63 3.07
N LEU A 287 -3.10 -17.55 1.75
CA LEU A 287 -2.32 -18.38 0.84
C LEU A 287 -1.44 -17.49 -0.04
N VAL A 288 -0.21 -17.93 -0.29
CA VAL A 288 0.71 -17.26 -1.21
C VAL A 288 0.98 -18.17 -2.40
N VAL A 289 0.72 -17.69 -3.60
CA VAL A 289 0.88 -18.42 -4.85
C VAL A 289 1.91 -17.73 -5.76
N PRO A 290 2.57 -18.45 -6.67
CA PRO A 290 3.38 -17.82 -7.71
C PRO A 290 2.54 -16.86 -8.55
N SER A 291 3.12 -15.71 -8.93
CA SER A 291 2.48 -14.80 -9.88
C SER A 291 2.44 -15.40 -11.28
N GLU A 292 1.49 -14.95 -12.08
CA GLU A 292 1.31 -15.42 -13.48
C GLU A 292 1.08 -16.94 -13.60
N ASP A 293 0.63 -17.59 -12.52
CA ASP A 293 0.25 -19.01 -12.51
C ASP A 293 -1.25 -19.19 -12.19
N PRO A 294 -2.12 -19.19 -13.21
CA PRO A 294 -3.56 -19.40 -13.01
C PRO A 294 -3.90 -20.79 -12.50
N GLY A 295 -3.02 -21.78 -12.71
CA GLY A 295 -3.18 -23.14 -12.19
C GLY A 295 -3.02 -23.18 -10.67
N ALA A 296 -1.95 -22.58 -10.14
CA ALA A 296 -1.71 -22.45 -8.70
C ALA A 296 -2.81 -21.62 -8.02
N LEU A 297 -3.23 -20.50 -8.65
CA LEU A 297 -4.32 -19.68 -8.13
C LEU A 297 -5.65 -20.46 -8.11
N ALA A 298 -5.96 -21.23 -9.16
CA ALA A 298 -7.15 -22.08 -9.21
C ALA A 298 -7.12 -23.18 -8.14
N ALA A 299 -5.96 -23.77 -7.86
CA ALA A 299 -5.80 -24.76 -6.79
C ALA A 299 -6.06 -24.14 -5.41
N ALA A 300 -5.52 -22.94 -5.14
CA ALA A 300 -5.75 -22.21 -3.91
C ALA A 300 -7.24 -21.84 -3.72
N LEU A 301 -7.89 -21.37 -4.78
CA LEU A 301 -9.33 -21.07 -4.75
C LEU A 301 -10.17 -22.32 -4.47
N ARG A 302 -9.87 -23.48 -5.11
CA ARG A 302 -10.55 -24.75 -4.82
C ARG A 302 -10.35 -25.18 -3.38
N LEU A 303 -9.12 -25.12 -2.87
CA LEU A 303 -8.81 -25.45 -1.49
C LEU A 303 -9.68 -24.66 -0.51
N LEU A 304 -9.79 -23.34 -0.70
CA LEU A 304 -10.64 -22.51 0.17
C LEU A 304 -12.14 -22.69 -0.08
N ARG A 305 -12.55 -23.03 -1.29
CA ARG A 305 -13.95 -23.37 -1.58
C ARG A 305 -14.38 -24.64 -0.84
N ASP A 306 -13.55 -25.66 -0.87
CA ASP A 306 -13.89 -27.02 -0.42
C ASP A 306 -13.66 -27.21 1.09
N ASP A 307 -12.93 -26.31 1.76
CA ASP A 307 -12.61 -26.37 3.21
C ASP A 307 -13.05 -25.08 3.95
N PRO A 308 -14.32 -25.01 4.43
CA PRO A 308 -14.81 -23.88 5.21
C PRO A 308 -14.08 -23.70 6.56
N ASP A 309 -13.62 -24.78 7.17
CA ASP A 309 -12.89 -24.72 8.45
C ASP A 309 -11.52 -24.08 8.25
N LEU A 310 -10.86 -24.38 7.15
CA LEU A 310 -9.61 -23.70 6.77
C LEU A 310 -9.85 -22.19 6.57
N ARG A 311 -10.93 -21.80 5.85
CA ARG A 311 -11.27 -20.38 5.69
C ARG A 311 -11.43 -19.68 7.04
N ALA A 312 -12.18 -20.28 7.95
CA ALA A 312 -12.42 -19.73 9.28
C ALA A 312 -11.12 -19.56 10.08
N ARG A 313 -10.25 -20.58 10.07
CA ARG A 313 -8.95 -20.52 10.75
C ARG A 313 -8.02 -19.45 10.17
N LEU A 314 -7.91 -19.39 8.84
CA LEU A 314 -7.08 -18.38 8.18
C LEU A 314 -7.60 -16.97 8.42
N GLY A 315 -8.93 -16.76 8.39
CA GLY A 315 -9.56 -15.47 8.67
C GLY A 315 -9.36 -15.01 10.12
N ALA A 316 -9.46 -15.91 11.10
CA ALA A 316 -9.17 -15.60 12.50
C ALA A 316 -7.70 -15.20 12.70
N ALA A 317 -6.77 -15.97 12.16
CA ALA A 317 -5.34 -15.65 12.20
C ALA A 317 -4.99 -14.35 11.44
N ALA A 318 -5.73 -14.04 10.37
CA ALA A 318 -5.56 -12.79 9.63
C ALA A 318 -5.87 -11.57 10.51
N ARG A 319 -6.97 -11.60 11.29
CA ARG A 319 -7.30 -10.52 12.25
C ARG A 319 -6.23 -10.32 13.31
N GLU A 320 -5.69 -11.40 13.85
CA GLU A 320 -4.61 -11.33 14.84
C GLU A 320 -3.35 -10.70 14.26
N ASP A 321 -2.95 -11.17 13.09
CA ASP A 321 -1.69 -10.80 12.47
C ASP A 321 -1.69 -9.37 11.90
N VAL A 322 -2.86 -8.82 11.52
CA VAL A 322 -2.99 -7.43 11.05
C VAL A 322 -3.12 -6.41 12.18
N ALA A 323 -3.51 -6.82 13.37
CA ALA A 323 -3.76 -5.91 14.49
C ALA A 323 -2.60 -4.93 14.81
N PRO A 324 -1.30 -5.29 14.68
CA PRO A 324 -0.19 -4.36 14.88
C PRO A 324 -0.03 -3.32 13.76
N TYR A 325 -0.69 -3.47 12.62
CA TYR A 325 -0.56 -2.58 11.46
C TYR A 325 -1.49 -1.37 11.60
N THR A 326 -1.14 -0.46 12.49
CA THR A 326 -1.95 0.71 12.86
C THR A 326 -1.33 2.00 12.37
N PHE A 327 -2.14 3.07 12.24
CA PHE A 327 -1.65 4.42 11.96
C PHE A 327 -0.61 4.88 12.99
N ARG A 328 -0.77 4.46 14.24
CA ARG A 328 0.22 4.73 15.29
C ARG A 328 1.54 4.03 15.00
N ALA A 329 1.54 2.75 14.67
CA ALA A 329 2.76 2.01 14.34
C ALA A 329 3.45 2.60 13.10
N TRP A 330 2.68 3.05 12.09
CA TRP A 330 3.23 3.75 10.94
C TRP A 330 3.94 5.04 11.35
N ALA A 331 3.32 5.87 12.19
CA ALA A 331 3.91 7.11 12.69
C ALA A 331 5.15 6.84 13.58
N GLU A 332 5.14 5.78 14.39
CA GLU A 332 6.27 5.35 15.21
C GLU A 332 7.49 5.00 14.36
N GLY A 333 7.29 4.31 13.24
CA GLY A 333 8.38 4.00 12.31
C GLY A 333 9.07 5.25 11.72
N PHE A 334 8.36 6.34 11.53
CA PHE A 334 8.99 7.63 11.17
C PHE A 334 9.68 8.28 12.37
N ALA A 335 9.01 8.29 13.53
CA ALA A 335 9.54 8.94 14.73
C ALA A 335 10.85 8.31 15.21
N GLU A 336 11.09 7.03 14.94
CA GLU A 336 12.36 6.33 15.26
C GLU A 336 13.58 7.00 14.59
N VAL A 337 13.40 7.63 13.43
CA VAL A 337 14.51 8.19 12.65
C VAL A 337 14.49 9.70 12.56
N LEU A 338 13.38 10.35 12.88
CA LEU A 338 13.30 11.79 12.90
C LEU A 338 13.99 12.38 14.14
N PRO A 339 14.63 13.57 14.04
CA PRO A 339 15.19 14.23 15.20
C PRO A 339 14.07 14.58 16.18
N LEU A 340 14.39 14.52 17.47
CA LEU A 340 13.47 14.96 18.51
C LEU A 340 13.07 16.41 18.31
N ALA A 341 11.86 16.75 18.66
CA ALA A 341 11.32 18.08 18.54
C ALA A 341 11.92 19.05 19.58
#